data_49740e60eedfe729c11cfeac295d24e4
#
_entry.id   49740e60eedfe729c11cfeac295d24e4
#
_cell.length_a   1.000
_cell.length_b   1.000
_cell.length_c   1.000
_cell.angle_alpha   90.00
_cell.angle_beta   90.00
_cell.angle_gamma   90.00
#
_symmetry.space_group_name_H-M   'P 1'
#
loop_
_entity.id
_entity.type
_entity.pdbx_description
1 polymer ?
#
loop_
_entity_poly.entity_id
_entity_poly.type
_entity_poly.pdbx_seq_one_letter_code
_entity_poly.pdbx_strand_id
1 'polypeptide(L)'
;MSLSEVVSTLAQVPTLLKVARELKPRPLDTRDCMAARFEATVNRYAERPAIIFEGRTLSWRELNALANRYARCLKALGLKRGDAVSVMMENRIEFVATLVALNKLGLGAALINTNLTGRPLTHCLSITGSSVCIFGEERLEAIASVRDKPELQDIGAYLFVPDSGTTPCPAWSRDLREEAEDESTENPAD
;
A
#
# COMPACT_ATOMS: atom_id res chain seq x y z
N MET A 1 -14.53 -46.51 -3.39
CA MET A 1 -13.31 -45.91 -4.05
C MET A 1 -12.79 -46.92 -5.06
N SER A 2 -12.70 -46.52 -6.31
CA SER A 2 -12.11 -47.37 -7.36
C SER A 2 -10.57 -47.39 -7.24
N LEU A 3 -9.94 -48.42 -7.77
CA LEU A 3 -8.47 -48.52 -7.75
C LEU A 3 -7.79 -47.30 -8.42
N SER A 4 -8.45 -46.73 -9.44
CA SER A 4 -7.99 -45.53 -10.15
C SER A 4 -8.03 -44.27 -9.27
N GLU A 5 -9.04 -44.13 -8.40
CA GLU A 5 -9.13 -43.01 -7.47
C GLU A 5 -8.05 -43.08 -6.40
N VAL A 6 -7.75 -44.27 -5.91
CA VAL A 6 -6.66 -44.49 -4.93
C VAL A 6 -5.31 -44.13 -5.54
N VAL A 7 -5.02 -44.60 -6.77
CA VAL A 7 -3.77 -44.28 -7.47
C VAL A 7 -3.63 -42.80 -7.75
N SER A 8 -4.71 -42.12 -8.19
CA SER A 8 -4.69 -40.67 -8.44
C SER A 8 -4.47 -39.85 -7.16
N THR A 9 -5.04 -40.28 -6.04
CA THR A 9 -4.84 -39.64 -4.74
C THR A 9 -3.42 -39.83 -4.23
N LEU A 10 -2.86 -41.02 -4.37
CA LEU A 10 -1.47 -41.31 -4.00
C LEU A 10 -0.46 -40.51 -4.85
N ALA A 11 -0.77 -40.30 -6.13
CA ALA A 11 0.09 -39.48 -7.01
C ALA A 11 0.11 -37.99 -6.60
N GLN A 12 -0.90 -37.50 -5.89
CA GLN A 12 -0.97 -36.11 -5.38
C GLN A 12 -0.22 -35.91 -4.05
N VAL A 13 0.09 -36.97 -3.31
CA VAL A 13 0.74 -36.91 -2.00
C VAL A 13 2.04 -36.09 -2.01
N PRO A 14 2.97 -36.25 -2.97
CA PRO A 14 4.19 -35.44 -3.02
C PRO A 14 3.90 -33.94 -3.15
N THR A 15 2.89 -33.58 -3.97
CA THR A 15 2.46 -32.19 -4.15
C THR A 15 1.85 -31.63 -2.88
N LEU A 16 0.98 -32.39 -2.20
CA LEU A 16 0.36 -32.00 -0.94
C LEU A 16 1.42 -31.82 0.17
N LEU A 17 2.41 -32.70 0.25
CA LEU A 17 3.52 -32.58 1.21
C LEU A 17 4.38 -31.34 0.93
N LYS A 18 4.62 -31.01 -0.35
CA LYS A 18 5.31 -29.78 -0.72
C LYS A 18 4.51 -28.54 -0.31
N VAL A 19 3.22 -28.50 -0.61
CA VAL A 19 2.33 -27.40 -0.22
C VAL A 19 2.26 -27.26 1.31
N ALA A 20 2.07 -28.37 2.02
CA ALA A 20 2.03 -28.36 3.49
C ALA A 20 3.34 -27.85 4.12
N ARG A 21 4.48 -28.11 3.45
CA ARG A 21 5.79 -27.62 3.89
C ARG A 21 5.97 -26.13 3.65
N GLU A 22 5.42 -25.61 2.55
CA GLU A 22 5.43 -24.19 2.20
C GLU A 22 4.46 -23.37 3.05
N LEU A 23 3.35 -23.99 3.52
CA LEU A 23 2.35 -23.38 4.39
C LEU A 23 2.72 -23.35 5.88
N LYS A 24 3.86 -23.94 6.27
CA LYS A 24 4.31 -23.84 7.68
C LYS A 24 4.47 -22.38 8.07
N PRO A 25 3.98 -21.99 9.27
CA PRO A 25 4.24 -20.66 9.81
C PRO A 25 5.75 -20.39 9.82
N ARG A 26 6.12 -19.23 9.29
CA ARG A 26 7.53 -18.79 9.30
C ARG A 26 7.88 -18.22 10.66
N PRO A 27 9.14 -18.30 11.11
CA PRO A 27 9.59 -17.60 12.30
C PRO A 27 9.26 -16.09 12.21
N LEU A 28 8.92 -15.47 13.35
CA LEU A 28 8.52 -14.05 13.40
C LEU A 28 9.65 -13.08 13.00
N ASP A 29 10.90 -13.53 13.07
CA ASP A 29 12.11 -12.82 12.67
C ASP A 29 12.48 -13.02 11.18
N THR A 30 11.65 -13.74 10.44
CA THR A 30 11.89 -13.99 9.02
C THR A 30 11.82 -12.66 8.23
N ARG A 31 12.91 -12.34 7.53
CA ARG A 31 12.99 -11.17 6.64
C ARG A 31 12.34 -11.36 5.26
N ASP A 32 11.68 -12.47 5.02
CA ASP A 32 10.97 -12.76 3.76
C ASP A 32 9.57 -12.13 3.81
N CYS A 33 9.51 -10.84 3.53
CA CYS A 33 8.29 -10.05 3.44
C CYS A 33 8.08 -9.51 2.00
N MET A 34 6.94 -8.90 1.75
CA MET A 34 6.62 -8.32 0.44
C MET A 34 7.65 -7.26 0.03
N ALA A 35 8.07 -6.37 0.94
CA ALA A 35 9.06 -5.35 0.65
C ALA A 35 10.41 -5.95 0.23
N ALA A 36 10.92 -6.96 0.95
CA ALA A 36 12.17 -7.62 0.60
C ALA A 36 12.12 -8.31 -0.77
N ARG A 37 10.99 -8.96 -1.09
CA ARG A 37 10.78 -9.58 -2.41
C ARG A 37 10.65 -8.55 -3.52
N PHE A 38 10.00 -7.42 -3.23
CA PHE A 38 9.91 -6.31 -4.17
C PHE A 38 11.30 -5.76 -4.48
N GLU A 39 12.12 -5.47 -3.47
CA GLU A 39 13.50 -4.97 -3.65
C GLU A 39 14.41 -5.97 -4.38
N ALA A 40 14.29 -7.26 -4.08
CA ALA A 40 15.00 -8.31 -4.83
C ALA A 40 14.58 -8.32 -6.32
N THR A 41 13.31 -8.06 -6.62
CA THR A 41 12.79 -7.93 -7.99
C THR A 41 13.34 -6.69 -8.68
N VAL A 42 13.35 -5.55 -7.97
CA VAL A 42 13.97 -4.30 -8.46
C VAL A 42 15.44 -4.54 -8.83
N ASN A 43 16.21 -5.16 -7.95
CA ASN A 43 17.63 -5.43 -8.20
C ASN A 43 17.84 -6.33 -9.43
N ARG A 44 16.93 -7.27 -9.67
CA ARG A 44 17.05 -8.21 -10.79
C ARG A 44 16.55 -7.67 -12.12
N TYR A 45 15.54 -6.79 -12.09
CA TYR A 45 14.79 -6.38 -13.29
C TYR A 45 14.63 -4.86 -13.41
N ALA A 46 15.55 -4.08 -12.87
CA ALA A 46 15.48 -2.62 -12.70
C ALA A 46 14.85 -1.88 -13.89
N GLU A 47 15.32 -2.19 -15.11
CA GLU A 47 14.93 -1.47 -16.34
C GLU A 47 13.70 -2.09 -17.04
N ARG A 48 13.18 -3.21 -16.54
CA ARG A 48 11.97 -3.80 -17.13
C ARG A 48 10.72 -3.05 -16.67
N PRO A 49 9.66 -3.03 -17.49
CA PRO A 49 8.37 -2.51 -17.07
C PRO A 49 7.86 -3.22 -15.82
N ALA A 50 7.48 -2.44 -14.80
CA ALA A 50 6.86 -2.91 -13.57
C ALA A 50 5.36 -2.69 -13.60
N ILE A 51 4.92 -1.53 -14.11
CA ILE A 51 3.51 -1.15 -14.18
C ILE A 51 3.25 -0.36 -15.46
N ILE A 52 2.14 -0.66 -16.12
CA ILE A 52 1.63 0.07 -17.27
C ILE A 52 0.20 0.47 -16.94
N PHE A 53 -0.07 1.77 -16.96
CA PHE A 53 -1.38 2.31 -16.62
C PHE A 53 -1.63 3.59 -17.41
N GLU A 54 -2.75 3.67 -18.15
CA GLU A 54 -3.19 4.84 -18.94
C GLU A 54 -2.09 5.45 -19.83
N GLY A 55 -1.36 4.58 -20.53
CA GLY A 55 -0.27 4.99 -21.41
C GLY A 55 1.05 5.37 -20.73
N ARG A 56 1.08 5.46 -19.40
CA ARG A 56 2.30 5.63 -18.61
C ARG A 56 2.91 4.26 -18.31
N THR A 57 4.21 4.18 -18.43
CA THR A 57 4.98 2.97 -18.07
C THR A 57 6.06 3.35 -17.08
N LEU A 58 6.12 2.68 -15.93
CA LEU A 58 7.23 2.77 -15.00
C LEU A 58 8.00 1.46 -14.99
N SER A 59 9.32 1.58 -15.00
CA SER A 59 10.23 0.47 -14.72
C SER A 59 10.20 0.10 -13.22
N TRP A 60 10.76 -1.05 -12.87
CA TRP A 60 10.91 -1.45 -11.48
C TRP A 60 11.74 -0.44 -10.68
N ARG A 61 12.76 0.15 -11.28
CA ARG A 61 13.57 1.20 -10.66
C ARG A 61 12.76 2.46 -10.36
N GLU A 62 11.97 2.94 -11.32
CA GLU A 62 11.16 4.14 -11.17
C GLU A 62 10.04 3.96 -10.15
N LEU A 63 9.36 2.81 -10.17
CA LEU A 63 8.34 2.50 -9.17
C LEU A 63 8.96 2.41 -7.76
N ASN A 64 10.15 1.81 -7.63
CA ASN A 64 10.87 1.76 -6.36
C ASN A 64 11.28 3.16 -5.88
N ALA A 65 11.78 4.00 -6.77
CA ALA A 65 12.16 5.38 -6.45
C ALA A 65 10.95 6.18 -5.92
N LEU A 66 9.80 6.09 -6.58
CA LEU A 66 8.56 6.72 -6.13
C LEU A 66 8.11 6.21 -4.76
N ALA A 67 8.11 4.88 -4.58
CA ALA A 67 7.76 4.27 -3.30
C ALA A 67 8.71 4.66 -2.17
N ASN A 68 10.01 4.79 -2.44
CA ASN A 68 11.01 5.22 -1.45
C ASN A 68 10.80 6.66 -1.00
N ARG A 69 10.49 7.56 -1.92
CA ARG A 69 10.14 8.95 -1.62
C ARG A 69 8.90 9.02 -0.73
N TYR A 70 7.83 8.30 -1.08
CA TYR A 70 6.62 8.22 -0.25
C TYR A 70 6.89 7.63 1.14
N ALA A 71 7.73 6.58 1.22
CA ALA A 71 8.11 5.99 2.49
C ALA A 71 8.82 7.01 3.41
N ARG A 72 9.67 7.89 2.87
CA ARG A 72 10.35 8.93 3.66
C ARG A 72 9.39 9.98 4.18
N CYS A 73 8.45 10.44 3.36
CA CYS A 73 7.38 11.34 3.83
C CYS A 73 6.57 10.71 4.97
N LEU A 74 6.19 9.44 4.83
CA LEU A 74 5.44 8.71 5.86
C LEU A 74 6.26 8.50 7.14
N LYS A 75 7.56 8.20 7.02
CA LYS A 75 8.48 8.07 8.16
C LYS A 75 8.61 9.39 8.94
N ALA A 76 8.62 10.52 8.24
CA ALA A 76 8.68 11.85 8.85
C ALA A 76 7.44 12.20 9.69
N LEU A 77 6.30 11.52 9.48
CA LEU A 77 5.10 11.65 10.31
C LEU A 77 5.19 10.92 11.66
N GLY A 78 6.29 10.23 11.94
CA GLY A 78 6.51 9.54 13.21
C GLY A 78 5.77 8.20 13.33
N LEU A 79 5.24 7.67 12.23
CA LEU A 79 4.61 6.35 12.19
C LEU A 79 5.60 5.24 12.57
N LYS A 80 5.11 4.25 13.29
CA LYS A 80 5.89 3.11 13.79
C LYS A 80 5.45 1.83 13.10
N ARG A 81 6.37 0.88 13.01
CA ARG A 81 6.08 -0.47 12.52
C ARG A 81 4.85 -1.05 13.24
N GLY A 82 3.89 -1.52 12.46
CA GLY A 82 2.62 -2.05 12.93
C GLY A 82 1.47 -1.03 12.95
N ASP A 83 1.74 0.27 12.83
CA ASP A 83 0.68 1.27 12.72
C ASP A 83 -0.10 1.06 11.42
N ALA A 84 -1.39 1.38 11.48
CA ALA A 84 -2.26 1.35 10.30
C ALA A 84 -2.32 2.74 9.65
N VAL A 85 -2.41 2.75 8.32
CA VAL A 85 -2.64 3.94 7.50
C VAL A 85 -3.84 3.68 6.61
N SER A 86 -4.85 4.54 6.67
CA SER A 86 -6.01 4.46 5.78
C SER A 86 -5.63 4.93 4.38
N VAL A 87 -6.01 4.16 3.37
CA VAL A 87 -5.77 4.49 1.96
C VAL A 87 -7.08 4.43 1.19
N MET A 88 -7.51 5.57 0.63
CA MET A 88 -8.72 5.70 -0.18
C MET A 88 -8.36 6.31 -1.53
N MET A 89 -8.03 5.48 -2.49
CA MET A 89 -7.57 5.88 -3.82
C MET A 89 -7.94 4.82 -4.85
N GLU A 90 -8.27 5.25 -6.08
CA GLU A 90 -8.48 4.33 -7.20
C GLU A 90 -7.17 3.65 -7.62
N ASN A 91 -7.31 2.54 -8.33
CA ASN A 91 -6.16 1.79 -8.84
C ASN A 91 -5.41 2.61 -9.89
N ARG A 92 -4.19 3.02 -9.54
CA ARG A 92 -3.26 3.75 -10.41
C ARG A 92 -1.81 3.58 -9.92
N ILE A 93 -0.85 4.18 -10.58
CA ILE A 93 0.58 4.04 -10.26
C ILE A 93 0.86 4.45 -8.81
N GLU A 94 0.33 5.59 -8.40
CA GLU A 94 0.52 6.16 -7.06
C GLU A 94 -0.07 5.28 -5.94
N PHE A 95 -1.17 4.56 -6.23
CA PHE A 95 -1.74 3.57 -5.32
C PHE A 95 -0.75 2.44 -5.04
N VAL A 96 -0.17 1.87 -6.10
CA VAL A 96 0.82 0.79 -5.97
C VAL A 96 2.08 1.28 -5.24
N ALA A 97 2.57 2.47 -5.59
CA ALA A 97 3.72 3.08 -4.91
C ALA A 97 3.46 3.30 -3.42
N THR A 98 2.25 3.76 -3.05
CA THR A 98 1.82 3.93 -1.65
C THR A 98 1.84 2.60 -0.90
N LEU A 99 1.29 1.53 -1.49
CA LEU A 99 1.30 0.20 -0.85
C LEU A 99 2.72 -0.34 -0.64
N VAL A 100 3.60 -0.15 -1.63
CA VAL A 100 5.02 -0.53 -1.50
C VAL A 100 5.69 0.29 -0.39
N ALA A 101 5.45 1.59 -0.33
CA ALA A 101 6.00 2.48 0.70
C ALA A 101 5.59 2.04 2.11
N LEU A 102 4.29 1.77 2.32
CA LEU A 102 3.77 1.27 3.60
C LEU A 102 4.41 -0.07 3.99
N ASN A 103 4.52 -1.00 3.04
CA ASN A 103 5.17 -2.29 3.27
C ASN A 103 6.65 -2.16 3.65
N LYS A 104 7.40 -1.25 3.03
CA LYS A 104 8.82 -0.99 3.34
C LYS A 104 9.01 -0.52 4.78
N LEU A 105 8.06 0.24 5.30
CA LEU A 105 8.06 0.73 6.68
C LEU A 105 7.44 -0.26 7.68
N GLY A 106 6.90 -1.39 7.20
CA GLY A 106 6.18 -2.35 8.03
C GLY A 106 4.85 -1.80 8.57
N LEU A 107 4.24 -0.86 7.86
CA LEU A 107 2.94 -0.26 8.17
C LEU A 107 1.81 -1.11 7.57
N GLY A 108 0.66 -1.13 8.23
CA GLY A 108 -0.56 -1.74 7.74
C GLY A 108 -1.31 -0.80 6.80
N ALA A 109 -1.66 -1.26 5.59
CA ALA A 109 -2.54 -0.52 4.70
C ALA A 109 -4.00 -0.89 4.96
N ALA A 110 -4.79 0.02 5.53
CA ALA A 110 -6.23 -0.11 5.66
C ALA A 110 -6.90 0.44 4.38
N LEU A 111 -7.19 -0.46 3.43
CA LEU A 111 -7.77 -0.09 2.15
C LEU A 111 -9.26 0.23 2.31
N ILE A 112 -9.63 1.48 2.08
CA ILE A 112 -11.00 1.97 2.16
C ILE A 112 -11.66 1.87 0.79
N ASN A 113 -12.84 1.27 0.74
CA ASN A 113 -13.61 1.18 -0.50
C ASN A 113 -13.93 2.58 -1.02
N THR A 114 -13.50 2.87 -2.24
CA THR A 114 -13.59 4.18 -2.88
C THR A 114 -15.04 4.61 -3.17
N ASN A 115 -16.02 3.70 -3.18
CA ASN A 115 -17.42 4.03 -3.36
C ASN A 115 -18.13 4.49 -2.07
N LEU A 116 -17.46 4.45 -0.91
CA LEU A 116 -18.06 4.86 0.34
C LEU A 116 -18.12 6.38 0.47
N THR A 117 -19.21 6.85 1.05
CA THR A 117 -19.44 8.26 1.40
C THR A 117 -20.18 8.37 2.73
N GLY A 118 -20.21 9.55 3.34
CA GLY A 118 -21.01 9.84 4.53
C GLY A 118 -20.75 8.85 5.69
N ARG A 119 -21.82 8.39 6.36
CA ARG A 119 -21.71 7.55 7.55
C ARG A 119 -20.96 6.22 7.34
N PRO A 120 -21.15 5.44 6.25
CA PRO A 120 -20.33 4.26 5.99
C PRO A 120 -18.85 4.56 5.88
N LEU A 121 -18.46 5.66 5.23
CA LEU A 121 -17.08 6.08 5.13
C LEU A 121 -16.52 6.46 6.50
N THR A 122 -17.24 7.27 7.28
CA THR A 122 -16.85 7.63 8.65
C THR A 122 -16.58 6.38 9.48
N HIS A 123 -17.49 5.41 9.44
CA HIS A 123 -17.33 4.15 10.19
C HIS A 123 -16.08 3.38 9.74
N CYS A 124 -15.90 3.19 8.43
CA CYS A 124 -14.71 2.46 7.94
C CYS A 124 -13.41 3.14 8.32
N LEU A 125 -13.32 4.47 8.27
CA LEU A 125 -12.14 5.21 8.70
C LEU A 125 -11.90 5.10 10.21
N SER A 126 -12.96 5.21 11.04
CA SER A 126 -12.82 5.19 12.50
C SER A 126 -12.33 3.86 13.07
N ILE A 127 -12.75 2.73 12.46
CA ILE A 127 -12.36 1.40 12.96
C ILE A 127 -10.94 0.97 12.61
N THR A 128 -10.27 1.70 11.70
CA THR A 128 -8.89 1.37 11.29
C THR A 128 -7.85 1.68 12.36
N GLY A 129 -8.17 2.58 13.28
CA GLY A 129 -7.20 3.12 14.25
C GLY A 129 -6.05 3.89 13.60
N SER A 130 -6.24 4.36 12.36
CA SER A 130 -5.21 5.08 11.60
C SER A 130 -5.09 6.51 12.07
N SER A 131 -3.87 6.99 12.33
CA SER A 131 -3.57 8.40 12.56
C SER A 131 -3.31 9.18 11.28
N VAL A 132 -3.20 8.50 10.14
CA VAL A 132 -2.95 9.09 8.82
C VAL A 132 -3.94 8.51 7.81
N CYS A 133 -4.49 9.39 6.96
CA CYS A 133 -5.34 9.00 5.83
C CYS A 133 -4.72 9.52 4.53
N ILE A 134 -4.36 8.62 3.63
CA ILE A 134 -3.90 8.94 2.27
C ILE A 134 -5.09 8.82 1.33
N PHE A 135 -5.37 9.84 0.54
CA PHE A 135 -6.50 9.81 -0.39
C PHE A 135 -6.16 10.40 -1.76
N GLY A 136 -6.75 9.84 -2.80
CA GLY A 136 -6.61 10.32 -4.16
C GLY A 136 -7.46 11.57 -4.43
N GLU A 137 -7.02 12.38 -5.42
CA GLU A 137 -7.74 13.57 -5.90
C GLU A 137 -9.23 13.27 -6.16
N GLU A 138 -9.51 12.11 -6.73
CA GLU A 138 -10.85 11.63 -7.07
C GLU A 138 -11.73 11.30 -5.86
N ARG A 139 -11.15 11.31 -4.64
CA ARG A 139 -11.87 11.06 -3.36
C ARG A 139 -11.92 12.29 -2.46
N LEU A 140 -11.46 13.43 -2.95
CA LEU A 140 -11.41 14.69 -2.21
C LEU A 140 -12.77 15.06 -1.58
N GLU A 141 -13.84 15.07 -2.36
CA GLU A 141 -15.17 15.43 -1.87
C GLU A 141 -15.68 14.47 -0.79
N ALA A 142 -15.45 13.16 -0.98
CA ALA A 142 -15.86 12.15 -0.03
C ALA A 142 -15.16 12.35 1.33
N ILE A 143 -13.83 12.52 1.34
CA ILE A 143 -13.04 12.76 2.55
C ILE A 143 -13.40 14.11 3.18
N ALA A 144 -13.50 15.18 2.39
CA ALA A 144 -13.88 16.51 2.88
C ALA A 144 -15.24 16.50 3.61
N SER A 145 -16.18 15.68 3.15
CA SER A 145 -17.53 15.58 3.75
C SER A 145 -17.55 14.93 5.15
N VAL A 146 -16.49 14.18 5.52
CA VAL A 146 -16.47 13.40 6.76
C VAL A 146 -15.33 13.75 7.71
N ARG A 147 -14.22 14.34 7.23
CA ARG A 147 -12.97 14.53 7.99
C ARG A 147 -13.16 15.25 9.34
N ASP A 148 -14.14 16.15 9.45
CA ASP A 148 -14.40 16.93 10.67
C ASP A 148 -15.36 16.21 11.65
N LYS A 149 -15.69 14.94 11.39
CA LYS A 149 -16.54 14.14 12.29
C LYS A 149 -15.79 13.78 13.57
N PRO A 150 -16.46 13.82 14.73
CA PRO A 150 -15.85 13.49 16.02
C PRO A 150 -15.18 12.10 16.04
N GLU A 151 -15.74 11.14 15.31
CA GLU A 151 -15.24 9.77 15.22
C GLU A 151 -13.88 9.68 14.50
N LEU A 152 -13.45 10.74 13.80
CA LEU A 152 -12.21 10.78 13.00
C LEU A 152 -11.16 11.75 13.58
N GLN A 153 -11.37 12.25 14.80
CA GLN A 153 -10.45 13.20 15.47
C GLN A 153 -9.03 12.64 15.68
N ASP A 154 -8.87 11.33 15.68
CA ASP A 154 -7.58 10.65 15.84
C ASP A 154 -6.76 10.64 14.53
N ILE A 155 -7.38 10.96 13.39
CA ILE A 155 -6.65 11.14 12.13
C ILE A 155 -5.99 12.52 12.14
N GLY A 156 -4.73 12.54 12.55
CA GLY A 156 -3.94 13.78 12.70
C GLY A 156 -3.38 14.32 11.40
N ALA A 157 -3.30 13.51 10.34
CA ALA A 157 -2.79 13.93 9.04
C ALA A 157 -3.58 13.34 7.87
N TYR A 158 -3.87 14.21 6.90
CA TYR A 158 -4.47 13.84 5.62
C TYR A 158 -3.46 14.12 4.51
N LEU A 159 -3.14 13.11 3.70
CA LEU A 159 -2.22 13.21 2.56
C LEU A 159 -3.01 13.10 1.27
N PHE A 160 -3.00 14.17 0.50
CA PHE A 160 -3.60 14.26 -0.82
C PHE A 160 -2.63 13.73 -1.87
N VAL A 161 -3.12 12.89 -2.78
CA VAL A 161 -2.33 12.40 -3.91
C VAL A 161 -3.01 12.89 -5.20
N PRO A 162 -2.42 13.88 -5.89
CA PRO A 162 -3.00 14.42 -7.12
C PRO A 162 -2.97 13.37 -8.24
N ASP A 163 -3.92 13.49 -9.16
CA ASP A 163 -4.04 12.65 -10.36
C ASP A 163 -3.89 13.50 -11.63
N SER A 164 -4.94 14.22 -11.98
CA SER A 164 -4.96 15.09 -13.16
C SER A 164 -4.11 16.35 -12.99
N GLY A 165 -3.83 16.75 -11.74
CA GLY A 165 -3.16 18.01 -11.41
C GLY A 165 -4.03 19.23 -11.65
N THR A 166 -5.34 19.06 -11.86
CA THR A 166 -6.30 20.16 -12.05
C THR A 166 -6.94 20.62 -10.75
N THR A 167 -6.99 19.75 -9.75
CA THR A 167 -7.56 20.05 -8.44
C THR A 167 -6.44 20.45 -7.48
N PRO A 168 -6.47 21.66 -6.89
CA PRO A 168 -5.46 22.05 -5.93
C PRO A 168 -5.54 21.21 -4.65
N CYS A 169 -4.39 20.98 -4.02
CA CYS A 169 -4.33 20.34 -2.71
C CYS A 169 -5.12 21.23 -1.70
N PRO A 170 -6.09 20.66 -0.97
CA PRO A 170 -6.85 21.44 0.00
C PRO A 170 -5.99 21.85 1.19
N ALA A 171 -6.22 23.04 1.73
CA ALA A 171 -5.42 23.61 2.81
C ALA A 171 -5.40 22.79 4.12
N TRP A 172 -6.32 21.84 4.29
CA TRP A 172 -6.39 20.94 5.43
C TRP A 172 -5.62 19.62 5.22
N SER A 173 -5.01 19.42 4.05
CA SER A 173 -4.19 18.25 3.73
C SER A 173 -2.82 18.69 3.22
N ARG A 174 -1.93 17.73 3.05
CA ARG A 174 -0.59 17.90 2.52
C ARG A 174 -0.50 17.18 1.18
N ASP A 175 0.12 17.77 0.18
CA ASP A 175 0.35 17.11 -1.11
C ASP A 175 1.53 16.14 -0.99
N LEU A 176 1.21 14.84 -1.05
CA LEU A 176 2.24 13.80 -0.91
C LEU A 176 3.23 13.80 -2.08
N ARG A 177 2.82 14.24 -3.28
CA ARG A 177 3.72 14.33 -4.43
C ARG A 177 4.72 15.47 -4.27
N GLU A 178 4.26 16.66 -3.88
CA GLU A 178 5.14 17.80 -3.63
C GLU A 178 6.13 17.49 -2.51
N GLU A 179 5.66 16.94 -1.38
CA GLU A 179 6.55 16.58 -0.26
C GLU A 179 7.56 15.51 -0.62
N ALA A 180 7.22 14.63 -1.56
CA ALA A 180 8.10 13.56 -2.00
C ALA A 180 9.13 14.01 -3.05
N GLU A 181 8.99 15.22 -3.63
CA GLU A 181 9.79 15.64 -4.78
C GLU A 181 11.29 15.71 -4.46
N ASP A 182 11.62 16.24 -3.29
CA ASP A 182 13.01 16.41 -2.84
C ASP A 182 13.53 15.21 -2.00
N GLU A 183 12.69 14.20 -1.76
CA GLU A 183 13.08 13.04 -0.97
C GLU A 183 13.98 12.07 -1.73
N SER A 184 14.87 11.39 -0.99
CA SER A 184 15.80 10.41 -1.57
C SER A 184 15.07 9.22 -2.19
N THR A 185 15.58 8.78 -3.33
CA THR A 185 15.11 7.58 -4.05
C THR A 185 15.71 6.27 -3.54
N GLU A 186 16.65 6.33 -2.60
CA GLU A 186 17.26 5.14 -1.99
C GLU A 186 16.31 4.44 -1.02
N ASN A 187 16.47 3.13 -0.88
CA ASN A 187 15.67 2.38 0.08
C ASN A 187 15.81 2.97 1.49
N PRO A 188 14.70 3.18 2.22
CA PRO A 188 14.78 3.64 3.60
C PRO A 188 15.59 2.64 4.43
N ALA A 189 16.50 3.16 5.27
CA ALA A 189 17.17 2.32 6.24
C ALA A 189 16.17 1.82 7.29
N ASP A 190 16.38 0.57 7.76
CA ASP A 190 15.61 -0.09 8.82
C ASP A 190 15.58 0.73 10.14
#